data_b37b35d13f54390386e9a5df3154bca7
#
_entry.id   b37b35d13f54390386e9a5df3154bca7
#
_cell.length_a   1.000
_cell.length_b   1.000
_cell.length_c   1.000
_cell.angle_alpha   90.00
_cell.angle_beta   90.00
_cell.angle_gamma   90.00
#
_symmetry.space_group_name_H-M   'P 1'
#
loop_
_entity.id
_entity.type
_entity.pdbx_description
1 polymer ?
#
loop_
_entity_poly.entity_id
_entity_poly.type
_entity_poly.pdbx_seq_one_letter_code
_entity_poly.pdbx_strand_id
1 'polypeptide(L)'
;FGLQYVVIRKPKPMDTATLNYSWQMNGTNAFSIYTNATDTIDDKSARQAVSSVLRFLTRMGILKYNNHSGYIASVINEHELLAVKTYDGGFYRRLKSPGDPVFHGDIIGEVIDPFEGFVKSQIVSQTDGIVFFAHTAPTVMGNQVVYKIIRRMHE
;
A
#
# COMPACT_ATOMS: atom_id res chain seq x y z
N PHE A 1 -1.00 -2.24 17.56
CA PHE A 1 -0.05 -2.79 16.61
C PHE A 1 1.18 -1.89 16.39
N GLY A 2 1.05 -0.55 16.49
CA GLY A 2 2.17 0.38 16.26
C GLY A 2 2.65 0.39 14.81
N LEU A 3 1.75 0.15 13.86
CA LEU A 3 1.98 0.35 12.45
C LEU A 3 1.71 1.82 12.08
N GLN A 4 2.32 2.29 11.00
CA GLN A 4 2.29 3.70 10.62
C GLN A 4 0.93 4.16 10.10
N TYR A 5 0.19 3.28 9.41
CA TYR A 5 -1.07 3.60 8.77
C TYR A 5 -2.17 2.59 9.10
N VAL A 6 -3.39 3.09 9.24
CA VAL A 6 -4.63 2.31 9.29
C VAL A 6 -5.52 2.79 8.16
N VAL A 7 -5.88 1.90 7.24
CA VAL A 7 -6.78 2.23 6.14
C VAL A 7 -8.19 1.78 6.48
N ILE A 8 -9.12 2.73 6.49
CA ILE A 8 -10.55 2.47 6.65
C ILE A 8 -11.20 2.53 5.27
N ARG A 9 -11.90 1.47 4.91
CA ARG A 9 -12.63 1.40 3.65
C ARG A 9 -13.98 0.71 3.79
N LYS A 10 -14.92 1.05 2.91
CA LYS A 10 -16.17 0.31 2.79
C LYS A 10 -15.91 -1.02 2.07
N PRO A 11 -16.54 -2.12 2.52
CA PRO A 11 -16.43 -3.41 1.83
C PRO A 11 -16.90 -3.30 0.38
N LYS A 12 -16.15 -3.93 -0.53
CA LYS A 12 -16.52 -4.11 -1.94
C LYS A 12 -17.16 -5.50 -2.13
N PRO A 13 -17.90 -5.76 -3.20
CA PRO A 13 -18.50 -7.06 -3.44
C PRO A 13 -17.51 -8.23 -3.36
N MET A 14 -16.29 -8.04 -3.83
CA MET A 14 -15.24 -9.06 -3.73
C MET A 14 -14.77 -9.34 -2.30
N ASP A 15 -14.91 -8.40 -1.39
CA ASP A 15 -14.49 -8.58 0.01
C ASP A 15 -15.40 -9.56 0.77
N THR A 16 -16.64 -9.77 0.32
CA THR A 16 -17.59 -10.69 0.94
C THR A 16 -17.10 -12.13 0.96
N ALA A 17 -16.17 -12.50 0.08
CA ALA A 17 -15.54 -13.81 0.05
C ALA A 17 -14.32 -13.92 0.98
N THR A 18 -13.93 -12.84 1.69
CA THR A 18 -12.76 -12.87 2.56
C THR A 18 -13.10 -13.31 3.99
N LEU A 19 -12.15 -14.01 4.62
CA LEU A 19 -12.29 -14.44 6.01
C LEU A 19 -12.48 -13.26 6.97
N ASN A 20 -11.73 -12.16 6.74
CA ASN A 20 -11.85 -10.92 7.51
C ASN A 20 -13.29 -10.37 7.49
N TYR A 21 -13.91 -10.28 6.31
CA TYR A 21 -15.29 -9.83 6.17
C TYR A 21 -16.26 -10.75 6.92
N SER A 22 -16.14 -12.08 6.73
CA SER A 22 -17.01 -13.06 7.40
C SER A 22 -16.93 -12.96 8.91
N TRP A 23 -15.75 -12.79 9.48
CA TRP A 23 -15.57 -12.62 10.92
C TRP A 23 -16.19 -11.32 11.43
N GLN A 24 -16.00 -10.21 10.72
CA GLN A 24 -16.61 -8.93 11.10
C GLN A 24 -18.14 -9.00 11.07
N MET A 25 -18.72 -9.64 10.07
CA MET A 25 -20.18 -9.83 9.98
C MET A 25 -20.73 -10.71 11.11
N ASN A 26 -19.92 -11.59 11.69
CA ASN A 26 -20.29 -12.41 12.84
C ASN A 26 -19.85 -11.81 14.19
N GLY A 27 -19.59 -10.51 14.25
CA GLY A 27 -19.29 -9.77 15.48
C GLY A 27 -17.86 -9.92 16.00
N THR A 28 -16.96 -10.52 15.23
CA THR A 28 -15.52 -10.60 15.58
C THR A 28 -14.78 -9.40 15.06
N ASN A 29 -14.00 -8.73 15.92
CA ASN A 29 -13.11 -7.66 15.49
C ASN A 29 -11.97 -8.25 14.66
N ALA A 30 -12.06 -8.13 13.34
CA ALA A 30 -11.09 -8.66 12.41
C ALA A 30 -10.52 -7.56 11.50
N PHE A 31 -9.27 -7.69 11.16
CA PHE A 31 -8.56 -6.77 10.25
C PHE A 31 -7.43 -7.52 9.57
N SER A 32 -6.89 -6.94 8.51
CA SER A 32 -5.76 -7.49 7.76
C SER A 32 -4.52 -6.63 7.98
N ILE A 33 -3.39 -7.28 8.22
CA ILE A 33 -2.07 -6.64 8.21
C ILE A 33 -1.46 -6.88 6.83
N TYR A 34 -1.13 -5.79 6.14
CA TYR A 34 -0.50 -5.86 4.82
C TYR A 34 1.00 -5.65 4.97
N THR A 35 1.77 -6.45 4.24
CA THR A 35 3.22 -6.32 4.10
C THR A 35 3.58 -5.62 2.80
N ASN A 36 4.85 -5.27 2.64
CA ASN A 36 5.33 -4.45 1.53
C ASN A 36 5.36 -5.19 0.17
N ALA A 37 5.60 -6.51 0.19
CA ALA A 37 5.72 -7.32 -1.02
C ALA A 37 5.03 -8.67 -0.84
N THR A 38 4.48 -9.21 -1.94
CA THR A 38 3.82 -10.52 -1.96
C THR A 38 4.64 -11.58 -2.71
N ASP A 39 5.50 -11.15 -3.62
CA ASP A 39 6.20 -12.05 -4.56
C ASP A 39 7.66 -12.30 -4.16
N THR A 40 8.15 -11.62 -3.12
CA THR A 40 9.50 -11.76 -2.62
C THR A 40 9.51 -11.85 -1.09
N ILE A 41 10.52 -12.55 -0.54
CA ILE A 41 10.76 -12.55 0.90
C ILE A 41 11.40 -11.22 1.27
N ASP A 42 10.69 -10.42 2.06
CA ASP A 42 11.18 -9.16 2.63
C ASP A 42 11.30 -9.31 4.14
N ASP A 43 12.51 -9.57 4.61
CA ASP A 43 12.82 -9.75 6.03
C ASP A 43 12.41 -8.54 6.88
N LYS A 44 12.53 -7.33 6.35
CA LYS A 44 12.15 -6.11 7.07
C LYS A 44 10.64 -6.08 7.32
N SER A 45 9.84 -6.33 6.30
CA SER A 45 8.38 -6.41 6.41
C SER A 45 7.94 -7.56 7.30
N ALA A 46 8.58 -8.72 7.21
CA ALA A 46 8.27 -9.88 8.05
C ALA A 46 8.53 -9.57 9.54
N ARG A 47 9.69 -9.01 9.87
CA ARG A 47 10.03 -8.59 11.24
C ARG A 47 9.08 -7.51 11.76
N GLN A 48 8.68 -6.57 10.92
CA GLN A 48 7.71 -5.54 11.27
C GLN A 48 6.33 -6.14 11.58
N ALA A 49 5.86 -7.10 10.79
CA ALA A 49 4.61 -7.81 11.02
C ALA A 49 4.64 -8.57 12.35
N VAL A 50 5.69 -9.37 12.60
CA VAL A 50 5.87 -10.09 13.88
C VAL A 50 5.91 -9.13 15.05
N SER A 51 6.71 -8.07 14.98
CA SER A 51 6.80 -7.06 16.04
C SER A 51 5.49 -6.36 16.31
N SER A 52 4.65 -6.14 15.28
CA SER A 52 3.33 -5.53 15.43
C SER A 52 2.36 -6.44 16.18
N VAL A 53 2.38 -7.74 15.89
CA VAL A 53 1.56 -8.73 16.60
C VAL A 53 1.99 -8.86 18.06
N LEU A 54 3.30 -8.97 18.33
CA LEU A 54 3.83 -9.05 19.69
C LEU A 54 3.48 -7.81 20.51
N ARG A 55 3.55 -6.61 19.91
CA ARG A 55 3.10 -5.36 20.55
C ARG A 55 1.63 -5.39 20.92
N PHE A 56 0.79 -5.86 19.98
CA PHE A 56 -0.64 -6.00 20.25
C PHE A 56 -0.92 -6.94 21.40
N LEU A 57 -0.33 -8.13 21.42
CA LEU A 57 -0.48 -9.11 22.50
C LEU A 57 0.00 -8.57 23.85
N THR A 58 1.09 -7.81 23.84
CA THR A 58 1.60 -7.13 25.05
C THR A 58 0.64 -6.08 25.57
N ARG A 59 0.07 -5.25 24.67
CA ARG A 59 -0.91 -4.22 25.07
C ARG A 59 -2.23 -4.82 25.57
N MET A 60 -2.60 -5.99 25.08
CA MET A 60 -3.76 -6.74 25.57
C MET A 60 -3.48 -7.49 26.89
N GLY A 61 -2.27 -7.44 27.42
CA GLY A 61 -1.89 -8.15 28.64
C GLY A 61 -1.76 -9.67 28.50
N ILE A 62 -1.77 -10.19 27.27
CA ILE A 62 -1.68 -11.62 26.97
C ILE A 62 -0.24 -12.09 27.07
N LEU A 63 0.71 -11.24 26.69
CA LEU A 63 2.13 -11.55 26.62
C LEU A 63 2.94 -10.43 27.29
N LYS A 64 3.99 -10.80 28.03
CA LYS A 64 4.97 -9.84 28.53
C LYS A 64 6.20 -9.87 27.63
N TYR A 65 6.30 -8.88 26.77
CA TYR A 65 7.38 -8.77 25.79
C TYR A 65 7.88 -7.31 25.71
N ASN A 66 9.19 -7.13 25.84
CA ASN A 66 9.78 -5.80 25.75
C ASN A 66 10.08 -5.48 24.27
N ASN A 67 9.30 -4.61 23.68
CA ASN A 67 9.44 -4.19 22.29
C ASN A 67 9.28 -2.66 22.18
N HIS A 68 9.84 -2.10 21.12
CA HIS A 68 9.66 -0.68 20.78
C HIS A 68 8.16 -0.34 20.67
N SER A 69 7.77 0.84 21.17
CA SER A 69 6.36 1.29 21.21
C SER A 69 5.66 1.33 19.85
N GLY A 70 6.43 1.39 18.76
CA GLY A 70 5.92 1.54 17.40
C GLY A 70 5.48 2.97 17.09
N TYR A 71 4.71 3.11 16.02
CA TYR A 71 4.18 4.39 15.56
C TYR A 71 2.81 4.67 16.16
N ILE A 72 2.48 5.95 16.29
CA ILE A 72 1.09 6.40 16.39
C ILE A 72 0.53 6.35 14.96
N ALA A 73 -0.50 5.55 14.74
CA ALA A 73 -1.02 5.33 13.41
C ALA A 73 -1.80 6.55 12.89
N SER A 74 -1.51 6.94 11.65
CA SER A 74 -2.38 7.84 10.92
C SER A 74 -3.54 7.06 10.31
N VAL A 75 -4.75 7.51 10.52
CA VAL A 75 -5.96 6.92 9.92
C VAL A 75 -6.17 7.53 8.55
N ILE A 76 -6.29 6.67 7.53
CA ILE A 76 -6.49 7.06 6.14
C ILE A 76 -7.81 6.45 5.68
N ASN A 77 -8.70 7.27 5.14
CA ASN A 77 -9.89 6.76 4.47
C ASN A 77 -9.59 6.45 3.00
N GLU A 78 -10.25 5.43 2.43
CA GLU A 78 -9.97 5.00 1.05
C GLU A 78 -10.09 6.13 0.02
N HIS A 79 -10.98 7.11 0.25
CA HIS A 79 -11.19 8.25 -0.67
C HIS A 79 -10.03 9.27 -0.66
N GLU A 80 -9.17 9.23 0.37
CA GLU A 80 -7.97 10.07 0.46
C GLU A 80 -6.82 9.48 -0.37
N LEU A 81 -6.95 8.21 -0.80
CA LEU A 81 -5.98 7.55 -1.64
C LEU A 81 -6.30 7.78 -3.13
N LEU A 82 -5.45 8.51 -3.82
CA LEU A 82 -5.52 8.64 -5.28
C LEU A 82 -4.84 7.43 -5.93
N ALA A 83 -5.60 6.69 -6.72
CA ALA A 83 -5.06 5.60 -7.53
C ALA A 83 -4.57 6.13 -8.88
N VAL A 84 -3.30 5.90 -9.20
CA VAL A 84 -2.69 6.22 -10.49
C VAL A 84 -2.56 4.93 -11.30
N LYS A 85 -3.03 4.97 -12.54
CA LYS A 85 -3.09 3.83 -13.45
C LYS A 85 -2.17 4.02 -14.65
N THR A 86 -1.76 2.91 -15.24
CA THR A 86 -1.09 2.88 -16.54
C THR A 86 -2.08 3.16 -17.68
N TYR A 87 -1.61 3.78 -18.76
CA TYR A 87 -2.33 3.82 -20.03
C TYR A 87 -2.09 2.55 -20.83
N ASP A 88 -0.82 2.16 -20.95
CA ASP A 88 -0.34 1.07 -21.77
C ASP A 88 0.07 -0.14 -20.96
N GLY A 89 0.15 -1.30 -21.61
CA GLY A 89 0.85 -2.47 -21.11
C GLY A 89 2.29 -2.52 -21.61
N GLY A 90 3.19 -3.10 -20.82
CA GLY A 90 4.61 -3.24 -21.16
C GLY A 90 5.48 -3.54 -19.94
N PHE A 91 6.80 -3.35 -20.09
CA PHE A 91 7.69 -3.40 -18.93
C PHE A 91 7.53 -2.12 -18.10
N TYR A 92 7.44 -2.32 -16.78
CA TYR A 92 7.23 -1.23 -15.84
C TYR A 92 8.52 -0.87 -15.13
N ARG A 93 8.92 0.39 -15.26
CA ARG A 93 10.04 0.98 -14.51
C ARG A 93 9.51 1.91 -13.45
N ARG A 94 9.65 1.51 -12.20
CA ARG A 94 9.28 2.32 -11.04
C ARG A 94 10.34 3.37 -10.77
N LEU A 95 9.95 4.63 -10.59
CA LEU A 95 10.83 5.75 -10.27
C LEU A 95 10.66 6.28 -8.85
N LYS A 96 9.53 5.97 -8.19
CA LYS A 96 9.24 6.38 -6.82
C LYS A 96 8.85 5.16 -5.97
N SER A 97 9.27 5.16 -4.72
CA SER A 97 9.00 4.10 -3.75
C SER A 97 7.95 4.51 -2.72
N PRO A 98 7.28 3.56 -2.03
CA PRO A 98 6.42 3.90 -0.90
C PRO A 98 7.17 4.71 0.15
N GLY A 99 6.55 5.82 0.62
CA GLY A 99 7.16 6.80 1.52
C GLY A 99 7.76 8.03 0.83
N ASP A 100 8.03 7.97 -0.48
CA ASP A 100 8.57 9.11 -1.21
C ASP A 100 7.54 10.22 -1.37
N PRO A 101 7.94 11.49 -1.21
CA PRO A 101 7.10 12.63 -1.57
C PRO A 101 7.00 12.75 -3.09
N VAL A 102 5.83 13.16 -3.57
CA VAL A 102 5.55 13.45 -4.98
C VAL A 102 4.76 14.74 -5.09
N PHE A 103 4.97 15.43 -6.21
CA PHE A 103 4.25 16.65 -6.56
C PHE A 103 3.45 16.43 -7.84
N HIS A 104 2.41 17.23 -8.01
CA HIS A 104 1.62 17.22 -9.25
C HIS A 104 2.55 17.45 -10.46
N GLY A 105 2.47 16.58 -11.45
CA GLY A 105 3.31 16.63 -12.64
C GLY A 105 4.60 15.81 -12.55
N ASP A 106 5.00 15.31 -11.37
CA ASP A 106 6.17 14.44 -11.25
C ASP A 106 6.01 13.15 -12.05
N ILE A 107 7.03 12.77 -12.81
CA ILE A 107 7.10 11.44 -13.43
C ILE A 107 7.48 10.44 -12.35
N ILE A 108 6.56 9.54 -12.03
CA ILE A 108 6.70 8.55 -10.95
C ILE A 108 6.99 7.15 -11.46
N GLY A 109 6.79 6.90 -12.76
CA GLY A 109 7.09 5.62 -13.40
C GLY A 109 7.02 5.72 -14.91
N GLU A 110 7.43 4.66 -15.58
CA GLU A 110 7.45 4.56 -17.03
C GLU A 110 7.01 3.17 -17.48
N VAL A 111 6.33 3.12 -18.62
CA VAL A 111 6.02 1.89 -19.34
C VAL A 111 6.89 1.84 -20.58
N ILE A 112 7.67 0.76 -20.71
CA ILE A 112 8.63 0.55 -21.77
C ILE A 112 8.08 -0.48 -22.74
N ASP A 113 8.21 -0.23 -24.04
CA ASP A 113 7.83 -1.18 -25.07
C ASP A 113 8.73 -2.43 -24.97
N PRO A 114 8.14 -3.65 -24.88
CA PRO A 114 8.91 -4.87 -24.70
C PRO A 114 9.70 -5.31 -25.95
N PHE A 115 9.37 -4.79 -27.13
CA PHE A 115 10.01 -5.18 -28.39
C PHE A 115 11.09 -4.20 -28.83
N GLU A 116 10.83 -2.90 -28.65
CA GLU A 116 11.71 -1.85 -29.16
C GLU A 116 12.49 -1.14 -28.07
N GLY A 117 12.10 -1.30 -26.79
CA GLY A 117 12.86 -0.78 -25.65
C GLY A 117 12.72 0.74 -25.40
N PHE A 118 11.88 1.46 -26.14
CA PHE A 118 11.63 2.86 -25.89
C PHE A 118 10.54 3.06 -24.80
N VAL A 119 10.52 4.24 -24.19
CA VAL A 119 9.47 4.64 -23.24
C VAL A 119 8.19 4.90 -24.00
N LYS A 120 7.20 4.01 -23.84
CA LYS A 120 5.89 4.05 -24.51
C LYS A 120 4.96 5.09 -23.85
N SER A 121 4.95 5.10 -22.53
CA SER A 121 4.20 6.11 -21.77
C SER A 121 4.85 6.41 -20.42
N GLN A 122 4.65 7.63 -19.92
CA GLN A 122 5.07 8.06 -18.60
C GLN A 122 3.87 8.07 -17.66
N ILE A 123 4.11 7.67 -16.42
CA ILE A 123 3.14 7.69 -15.33
C ILE A 123 3.42 8.92 -14.50
N VAL A 124 2.45 9.84 -14.48
CA VAL A 124 2.60 11.16 -13.86
C VAL A 124 1.72 11.25 -12.62
N SER A 125 2.25 11.85 -11.56
CA SER A 125 1.47 12.16 -10.36
C SER A 125 0.43 13.23 -10.66
N GLN A 126 -0.81 12.96 -10.29
CA GLN A 126 -1.95 13.89 -10.46
C GLN A 126 -2.20 14.75 -9.21
N THR A 127 -1.34 14.64 -8.19
CA THR A 127 -1.51 15.35 -6.91
C THR A 127 -0.19 15.46 -6.16
N ASP A 128 -0.12 16.41 -5.26
CA ASP A 128 0.91 16.44 -4.23
C ASP A 128 0.57 15.41 -3.15
N GLY A 129 1.58 14.76 -2.60
CA GLY A 129 1.35 13.78 -1.56
C GLY A 129 2.53 12.88 -1.25
N ILE A 130 2.22 11.74 -0.65
CA ILE A 130 3.18 10.69 -0.31
C ILE A 130 2.75 9.38 -0.98
N VAL A 131 3.68 8.71 -1.63
CA VAL A 131 3.43 7.38 -2.22
C VAL A 131 3.10 6.40 -1.09
N PHE A 132 1.87 5.88 -1.10
CA PHE A 132 1.40 4.87 -0.16
C PHE A 132 1.67 3.46 -0.67
N PHE A 133 1.42 3.24 -1.95
CA PHE A 133 1.61 1.95 -2.62
C PHE A 133 2.28 2.18 -3.97
N ALA A 134 3.21 1.31 -4.32
CA ALA A 134 3.81 1.22 -5.64
C ALA A 134 3.86 -0.25 -6.08
N HIS A 135 3.42 -0.52 -7.29
CA HIS A 135 3.47 -1.84 -7.92
C HIS A 135 4.92 -2.33 -8.03
N THR A 136 5.15 -3.63 -7.82
CA THR A 136 6.51 -4.21 -7.76
C THR A 136 6.83 -5.15 -8.92
N ALA A 137 5.81 -5.71 -9.59
CA ALA A 137 6.07 -6.61 -10.71
C ALA A 137 6.67 -5.84 -11.91
N PRO A 138 7.54 -6.49 -12.69
CA PRO A 138 8.26 -5.85 -13.80
C PRO A 138 7.38 -5.61 -15.03
N THR A 139 6.17 -6.16 -15.06
CA THR A 139 5.22 -6.03 -16.18
C THR A 139 3.89 -5.48 -15.70
N VAL A 140 3.25 -4.69 -16.55
CA VAL A 140 1.92 -4.11 -16.28
C VAL A 140 1.02 -4.23 -17.51
N MET A 141 -0.28 -4.29 -17.24
CA MET A 141 -1.31 -4.16 -18.26
C MET A 141 -1.81 -2.72 -18.37
N GLY A 142 -2.46 -2.39 -19.47
CA GLY A 142 -3.18 -1.13 -19.57
C GLY A 142 -4.30 -1.02 -18.54
N ASN A 143 -4.52 0.18 -18.03
CA ASN A 143 -5.51 0.50 -16.99
C ASN A 143 -5.26 -0.19 -15.62
N GLN A 144 -4.04 -0.67 -15.37
CA GLN A 144 -3.66 -1.26 -14.10
C GLN A 144 -3.27 -0.18 -13.08
N VAL A 145 -3.72 -0.32 -11.83
CA VAL A 145 -3.29 0.56 -10.73
C VAL A 145 -1.85 0.22 -10.37
N VAL A 146 -0.96 1.19 -10.50
CA VAL A 146 0.48 1.04 -10.22
C VAL A 146 0.95 1.89 -9.05
N TYR A 147 0.23 2.95 -8.71
CA TYR A 147 0.47 3.74 -7.51
C TYR A 147 -0.83 4.04 -6.76
N LYS A 148 -0.72 4.20 -5.44
CA LYS A 148 -1.70 4.90 -4.63
C LYS A 148 -0.96 5.98 -3.84
N ILE A 149 -1.47 7.21 -3.87
CA ILE A 149 -0.87 8.39 -3.26
C ILE A 149 -1.81 8.90 -2.18
N ILE A 150 -1.29 9.10 -0.96
CA ILE A 150 -1.98 9.87 0.08
C ILE A 150 -1.89 11.33 -0.32
N ARG A 151 -3.03 11.95 -0.59
CA ARG A 151 -3.09 13.37 -0.95
C ARG A 151 -2.67 14.23 0.24
N ARG A 152 -1.83 15.24 0.01
CA ARG A 152 -1.73 16.35 0.93
C ARG A 152 -3.00 17.19 0.76
N MET A 153 -3.82 17.26 1.80
CA MET A 153 -4.85 18.30 1.83
C MET A 153 -4.10 19.60 2.08
N HIS A 154 -4.20 20.54 1.13
CA HIS A 154 -3.81 21.91 1.38
C HIS A 154 -4.88 22.49 2.33
N GLU A 155 -4.48 22.83 3.56
CA GLU A 155 -5.27 23.69 4.44
C GLU A 155 -5.30 25.12 3.90
#